data_ce93608093476a622ad72cd6b4ecdeeb
#
_entry.id   ce93608093476a622ad72cd6b4ecdeeb
#
_cell.length_a   1.000
_cell.length_b   1.000
_cell.length_c   1.000
_cell.angle_alpha   90.00
_cell.angle_beta   90.00
_cell.angle_gamma   90.00
#
_symmetry.space_group_name_H-M   'P 1'
#
loop_
_entity.id
_entity.type
_entity.pdbx_description
1 polymer ?
#
loop_
_entity_poly.entity_id
_entity_poly.type
_entity_poly.pdbx_seq_one_letter_code
_entity_poly.pdbx_strand_id
1 'polypeptide(L)'
;SACVDMDNEDFEMLSLHGSWARERHIQTGELHYGKQVISSARGESSHQEHPFIALVTNGTEQENGKVYAMHFVYSGNFMAETELCQFDNLRMTMGINPEEFSWLLTPGEEFQAPEVVMVYSGNGLGAMTRSYHDFYRNHLIRSKFKYEKRPILINNWEATYFDFNEEKIEKIAAQAGELGIEMMVLDD
;
A
#
# COMPACT_ATOMS: atom_id res chain seq x y z
N SER A 1 16.65 -0.69 -3.93
CA SER A 1 16.01 -0.53 -2.61
C SER A 1 16.40 0.81 -2.01
N ALA A 2 15.50 1.36 -1.21
CA ALA A 2 15.77 2.49 -0.32
C ALA A 2 15.94 1.97 1.10
N CYS A 3 16.79 2.62 1.89
CA CYS A 3 16.97 2.30 3.30
C CYS A 3 17.13 3.58 4.14
N VAL A 4 16.79 3.46 5.42
CA VAL A 4 17.03 4.49 6.43
C VAL A 4 17.46 3.81 7.73
N ASP A 5 18.49 4.39 8.36
CA ASP A 5 19.01 3.96 9.66
C ASP A 5 18.57 4.96 10.72
N MET A 6 18.26 4.46 11.93
CA MET A 6 17.83 5.28 13.07
C MET A 6 18.16 4.58 14.38
N ASP A 7 18.18 5.35 15.47
CA ASP A 7 18.27 4.78 16.82
C ASP A 7 16.95 4.12 17.18
N ASN A 8 17.01 3.05 17.96
CA ASN A 8 15.82 2.40 18.52
C ASN A 8 15.23 3.24 19.66
N GLU A 9 13.95 3.52 19.60
CA GLU A 9 13.18 4.21 20.64
C GLU A 9 12.00 3.33 21.08
N ASP A 10 12.20 2.03 21.27
CA ASP A 10 11.16 1.05 21.59
C ASP A 10 10.03 1.02 20.53
N PHE A 11 10.45 0.99 19.26
CA PHE A 11 9.50 0.91 18.15
C PHE A 11 8.89 -0.48 18.01
N GLU A 12 7.65 -0.49 17.54
CA GLU A 12 6.98 -1.64 16.98
C GLU A 12 6.95 -1.52 15.44
N MET A 13 6.99 -2.64 14.75
CA MET A 13 6.76 -2.68 13.31
C MET A 13 5.26 -2.77 13.04
N LEU A 14 4.75 -1.83 12.24
CA LEU A 14 3.38 -1.84 11.73
C LEU A 14 3.40 -2.24 10.25
N SER A 15 2.55 -3.21 9.90
CA SER A 15 2.33 -3.67 8.52
C SER A 15 0.84 -3.83 8.22
N LEU A 16 0.51 -4.02 6.95
CA LEU A 16 -0.86 -4.18 6.48
C LEU A 16 -0.99 -5.53 5.79
N HIS A 17 -1.74 -6.42 6.41
CA HIS A 17 -1.94 -7.80 5.96
C HIS A 17 -3.40 -8.06 5.63
N GLY A 18 -3.67 -9.04 4.78
CA GLY A 18 -5.05 -9.39 4.48
C GLY A 18 -5.22 -10.62 3.60
N SER A 19 -6.41 -10.70 3.08
CA SER A 19 -6.84 -11.70 2.12
C SER A 19 -7.87 -11.07 1.17
N TRP A 20 -8.30 -11.80 0.17
CA TRP A 20 -9.41 -11.37 -0.68
C TRP A 20 -10.61 -10.92 0.16
N ALA A 21 -11.17 -9.77 -0.16
CA ALA A 21 -12.24 -9.06 0.56
C ALA A 21 -11.93 -8.68 2.02
N ARG A 22 -10.67 -8.80 2.45
CA ARG A 22 -10.23 -8.45 3.81
C ARG A 22 -8.80 -7.88 3.78
N GLU A 23 -8.58 -6.88 2.94
CA GLU A 23 -7.27 -6.27 2.75
C GLU A 23 -6.94 -5.26 3.86
N ARG A 24 -5.65 -5.04 4.05
CA ARG A 24 -5.07 -3.94 4.84
C ARG A 24 -5.46 -3.93 6.32
N HIS A 25 -5.58 -5.10 6.92
CA HIS A 25 -5.67 -5.17 8.37
C HIS A 25 -4.34 -4.76 8.99
N ILE A 26 -4.41 -3.82 9.93
CA ILE A 26 -3.22 -3.35 10.66
C ILE A 26 -2.73 -4.47 11.56
N GLN A 27 -1.44 -4.76 11.44
CA GLN A 27 -0.70 -5.62 12.36
C GLN A 27 0.45 -4.82 12.95
N THR A 28 0.60 -4.90 14.27
CA THR A 28 1.77 -4.36 14.98
C THR A 28 2.47 -5.49 15.69
N GLY A 29 3.79 -5.41 15.77
CA GLY A 29 4.60 -6.40 16.48
C GLY A 29 5.87 -5.78 17.05
N GLU A 30 6.26 -6.26 18.24
CA GLU A 30 7.54 -5.91 18.86
C GLU A 30 8.69 -6.32 17.95
N LEU A 31 9.74 -5.49 17.93
CA LEU A 31 10.96 -5.80 17.22
C LEU A 31 11.84 -6.73 18.04
N HIS A 32 12.44 -7.71 17.35
CA HIS A 32 13.48 -8.55 17.93
C HIS A 32 14.76 -8.45 17.10
N TYR A 33 15.89 -8.78 17.73
CA TYR A 33 17.16 -8.77 17.01
C TYR A 33 17.10 -9.61 15.73
N GLY A 34 17.64 -9.02 14.68
CA GLY A 34 17.56 -9.56 13.31
C GLY A 34 16.47 -8.90 12.49
N LYS A 35 16.04 -9.57 11.43
CA LYS A 35 15.13 -9.03 10.42
C LYS A 35 13.70 -9.50 10.63
N GLN A 36 12.77 -8.56 10.57
CA GLN A 36 11.35 -8.79 10.39
C GLN A 36 10.99 -8.34 8.98
N VAL A 37 10.36 -9.24 8.20
CA VAL A 37 10.18 -9.05 6.75
C VAL A 37 8.73 -9.24 6.37
N ILE A 38 8.22 -8.38 5.50
CA ILE A 38 7.03 -8.62 4.69
C ILE A 38 7.41 -8.60 3.21
N SER A 39 6.82 -9.46 2.40
CA SER A 39 7.17 -9.54 0.99
C SER A 39 6.07 -10.15 0.15
N SER A 40 6.14 -9.90 -1.15
CA SER A 40 5.40 -10.66 -2.16
C SER A 40 6.36 -11.15 -3.25
N ALA A 41 6.20 -12.41 -3.64
CA ALA A 41 6.87 -13.05 -4.78
C ALA A 41 5.83 -13.64 -5.76
N ARG A 42 4.64 -13.02 -5.85
CA ARG A 42 3.47 -13.54 -6.61
C ARG A 42 3.31 -12.92 -7.99
N GLY A 43 4.26 -12.10 -8.43
CA GLY A 43 4.14 -11.28 -9.65
C GLY A 43 3.52 -9.91 -9.40
N GLU A 44 2.92 -9.70 -8.22
CA GLU A 44 2.26 -8.47 -7.80
C GLU A 44 2.48 -8.20 -6.32
N SER A 45 2.16 -6.99 -5.86
CA SER A 45 2.22 -6.63 -4.44
C SER A 45 1.09 -7.23 -3.59
N SER A 46 0.18 -7.97 -4.17
CA SER A 46 -0.90 -8.78 -3.60
C SER A 46 -1.80 -8.16 -2.51
N HIS A 47 -2.96 -8.77 -2.31
CA HIS A 47 -3.89 -8.43 -1.22
C HIS A 47 -3.45 -8.98 0.14
N GLN A 48 -2.46 -9.89 0.19
CA GLN A 48 -1.96 -10.46 1.44
C GLN A 48 -1.01 -9.51 2.16
N GLU A 49 -0.08 -8.90 1.43
CA GLU A 49 0.92 -7.98 1.98
C GLU A 49 0.90 -6.68 1.18
N HIS A 50 0.54 -5.60 1.85
CA HIS A 50 0.59 -4.29 1.24
C HIS A 50 2.05 -3.78 1.22
N PRO A 51 2.52 -3.12 0.15
CA PRO A 51 3.90 -2.63 0.06
C PRO A 51 4.12 -1.38 0.94
N PHE A 52 3.89 -1.55 2.23
CA PHE A 52 3.94 -0.52 3.27
C PHE A 52 4.43 -1.10 4.57
N ILE A 53 5.36 -0.43 5.22
CA ILE A 53 5.76 -0.66 6.61
C ILE A 53 5.89 0.66 7.35
N ALA A 54 5.68 0.63 8.66
CA ALA A 54 6.03 1.74 9.53
C ALA A 54 6.68 1.25 10.83
N LEU A 55 7.56 2.07 11.37
CA LEU A 55 7.99 2.00 12.77
C LEU A 55 7.15 3.00 13.57
N VAL A 56 6.53 2.52 14.62
CA VAL A 56 5.67 3.32 15.50
C VAL A 56 6.15 3.19 16.93
N THR A 57 6.20 4.27 17.69
CA THR A 57 6.46 4.17 19.14
C THR A 57 5.33 3.45 19.84
N ASN A 58 5.64 2.73 20.92
CA ASN A 58 4.62 2.02 21.69
C ASN A 58 3.48 2.95 22.11
N GLY A 59 2.24 2.51 21.95
CA GLY A 59 1.04 3.31 22.25
C GLY A 59 0.73 4.39 21.19
N THR A 60 1.30 4.32 20.00
CA THR A 60 0.95 5.22 18.91
C THR A 60 -0.51 5.05 18.49
N GLU A 61 -1.21 6.18 18.40
CA GLU A 61 -2.62 6.28 18.00
C GLU A 61 -2.79 7.20 16.78
N GLN A 62 -4.02 7.57 16.47
CA GLN A 62 -4.32 8.44 15.32
C GLN A 62 -3.71 9.84 15.44
N GLU A 63 -3.71 10.42 16.65
CA GLU A 63 -3.26 11.81 16.87
C GLU A 63 -2.05 11.90 17.85
N ASN A 64 -1.45 10.77 18.17
CA ASN A 64 -0.32 10.69 19.11
C ASN A 64 0.68 9.61 18.71
N GLY A 65 1.97 9.86 19.00
CA GLY A 65 3.08 8.95 18.76
C GLY A 65 3.95 9.33 17.57
N LYS A 66 5.16 8.77 17.53
CA LYS A 66 6.10 8.93 16.41
C LYS A 66 5.88 7.81 15.41
N VAL A 67 5.92 8.17 14.14
CA VAL A 67 5.76 7.24 13.01
C VAL A 67 6.82 7.53 11.95
N TYR A 68 7.58 6.51 11.57
CA TYR A 68 8.43 6.49 10.39
C TYR A 68 7.86 5.48 9.42
N ALA A 69 7.41 5.91 8.26
CA ALA A 69 6.71 5.06 7.32
C ALA A 69 7.38 5.03 5.95
N MET A 70 7.34 3.87 5.31
CA MET A 70 7.75 3.66 3.91
C MET A 70 6.60 3.07 3.11
N HIS A 71 6.36 3.62 1.92
CA HIS A 71 5.41 3.09 0.95
C HIS A 71 6.08 2.97 -0.43
N PHE A 72 5.96 1.80 -1.05
CA PHE A 72 6.59 1.49 -2.32
C PHE A 72 5.67 1.84 -3.49
N VAL A 73 6.14 2.67 -4.42
CA VAL A 73 5.38 3.04 -5.62
C VAL A 73 5.65 2.01 -6.72
N TYR A 74 5.14 0.80 -6.49
CA TYR A 74 5.34 -0.34 -7.36
C TYR A 74 4.24 -1.38 -7.16
N SER A 75 3.79 -2.02 -8.22
CA SER A 75 2.74 -3.04 -8.19
C SER A 75 3.24 -4.48 -8.30
N GLY A 76 4.55 -4.67 -8.52
CA GLY A 76 5.17 -5.98 -8.67
C GLY A 76 5.66 -6.56 -7.34
N ASN A 77 6.52 -7.58 -7.43
CA ASN A 77 7.13 -8.24 -6.29
C ASN A 77 7.97 -7.28 -5.46
N PHE A 78 7.71 -7.21 -4.17
CA PHE A 78 8.42 -6.33 -3.26
C PHE A 78 8.92 -7.06 -2.02
N MET A 79 9.89 -6.46 -1.37
CA MET A 79 10.33 -6.84 -0.03
C MET A 79 10.52 -5.56 0.80
N ALA A 80 9.98 -5.59 2.00
CA ALA A 80 10.18 -4.57 3.02
C ALA A 80 10.61 -5.24 4.32
N GLU A 81 11.63 -4.69 4.96
CA GLU A 81 12.20 -5.25 6.17
C GLU A 81 12.57 -4.18 7.19
N THR A 82 12.50 -4.56 8.45
CA THR A 82 13.08 -3.83 9.57
C THR A 82 14.10 -4.73 10.25
N GLU A 83 15.32 -4.25 10.44
CA GLU A 83 16.38 -4.96 11.12
C GLU A 83 16.77 -4.22 12.40
N LEU A 84 16.62 -4.90 13.55
CA LEU A 84 17.20 -4.47 14.80
C LEU A 84 18.58 -5.12 14.96
N CYS A 85 19.63 -4.31 14.94
CA CYS A 85 21.00 -4.81 15.05
C CYS A 85 21.45 -5.00 16.51
N GLN A 86 22.57 -5.68 16.70
CA GLN A 86 23.14 -5.98 18.03
C GLN A 86 23.54 -4.76 18.86
N PHE A 87 23.60 -3.58 18.25
CA PHE A 87 23.94 -2.30 18.90
C PHE A 87 22.72 -1.42 19.14
N ASP A 88 21.54 -2.01 19.02
CA ASP A 88 20.26 -1.34 19.24
C ASP A 88 19.93 -0.23 18.22
N ASN A 89 20.51 -0.34 17.02
CA ASN A 89 20.13 0.50 15.89
C ASN A 89 19.14 -0.21 14.99
N LEU A 90 18.25 0.54 14.39
CA LEU A 90 17.23 0.08 13.45
C LEU A 90 17.58 0.47 12.02
N ARG A 91 17.30 -0.45 11.10
CA ARG A 91 17.32 -0.21 9.66
C ARG A 91 15.99 -0.61 9.05
N MET A 92 15.33 0.33 8.36
CA MET A 92 14.21 0.02 7.47
C MET A 92 14.73 -0.06 6.04
N THR A 93 14.31 -1.09 5.30
CA THR A 93 14.65 -1.26 3.89
C THR A 93 13.41 -1.64 3.10
N MET A 94 13.26 -1.08 1.89
CA MET A 94 12.16 -1.41 0.98
C MET A 94 12.62 -1.36 -0.47
N GLY A 95 12.17 -2.32 -1.29
CA GLY A 95 12.52 -2.37 -2.70
C GLY A 95 11.91 -3.55 -3.43
N ILE A 96 12.38 -3.78 -4.66
CA ILE A 96 12.02 -4.96 -5.44
C ILE A 96 12.49 -6.21 -4.68
N ASN A 97 11.62 -7.21 -4.60
CA ASN A 97 11.99 -8.51 -4.03
C ASN A 97 13.15 -9.13 -4.84
N PRO A 98 14.26 -9.50 -4.20
CA PRO A 98 15.38 -10.11 -4.90
C PRO A 98 15.12 -11.54 -5.35
N GLU A 99 14.06 -12.19 -4.86
CA GLU A 99 13.67 -13.52 -5.29
C GLU A 99 13.27 -13.49 -6.77
N GLU A 100 13.91 -14.32 -7.58
CA GLU A 100 13.72 -14.40 -9.04
C GLU A 100 13.95 -13.09 -9.81
N PHE A 101 14.56 -12.08 -9.19
CA PHE A 101 14.90 -10.82 -9.83
C PHE A 101 16.41 -10.63 -9.96
N SER A 102 16.85 -10.39 -11.18
CA SER A 102 18.21 -9.95 -11.48
C SER A 102 18.21 -8.99 -12.65
N TRP A 103 19.12 -8.04 -12.65
CA TRP A 103 19.30 -7.08 -13.72
C TRP A 103 20.78 -6.96 -14.07
N LEU A 104 21.12 -7.26 -15.32
CA LEU A 104 22.48 -7.04 -15.81
C LEU A 104 22.63 -5.57 -16.20
N LEU A 105 23.48 -4.86 -15.48
CA LEU A 105 23.82 -3.47 -15.76
C LEU A 105 25.22 -3.42 -16.41
N THR A 106 25.26 -3.04 -17.68
CA THR A 106 26.52 -2.90 -18.41
C THR A 106 27.06 -1.46 -18.33
N PRO A 107 28.36 -1.23 -18.60
CA PRO A 107 28.93 0.11 -18.54
C PRO A 107 28.16 1.11 -19.42
N GLY A 108 27.70 2.22 -18.82
CA GLY A 108 26.93 3.27 -19.49
C GLY A 108 25.41 3.07 -19.47
N GLU A 109 24.92 1.96 -18.93
CA GLU A 109 23.49 1.74 -18.71
C GLU A 109 23.04 2.20 -17.33
N GLU A 110 21.74 2.49 -17.20
CA GLU A 110 21.09 2.88 -15.96
C GLU A 110 19.89 1.98 -15.70
N PHE A 111 19.64 1.70 -14.43
CA PHE A 111 18.41 1.04 -13.97
C PHE A 111 17.64 1.98 -13.05
N GLN A 112 16.46 2.40 -13.50
CA GLN A 112 15.55 3.20 -12.69
C GLN A 112 14.79 2.29 -11.73
N ALA A 113 15.18 2.27 -10.46
CA ALA A 113 14.43 1.56 -9.43
C ALA A 113 13.10 2.26 -9.14
N PRO A 114 12.03 1.51 -8.79
CA PRO A 114 10.80 2.10 -8.28
C PRO A 114 11.03 2.95 -7.03
N GLU A 115 10.21 3.98 -6.88
CA GLU A 115 10.35 4.96 -5.80
C GLU A 115 9.80 4.41 -4.47
N VAL A 116 10.47 4.77 -3.37
CA VAL A 116 9.98 4.60 -2.00
C VAL A 116 9.65 5.97 -1.44
N VAL A 117 8.40 6.17 -1.05
CA VAL A 117 7.97 7.40 -0.37
C VAL A 117 8.10 7.21 1.12
N MET A 118 8.89 8.07 1.75
CA MET A 118 9.10 8.05 3.20
C MET A 118 8.37 9.22 3.86
N VAL A 119 7.73 8.97 4.99
CA VAL A 119 7.03 9.98 5.79
C VAL A 119 7.41 9.82 7.24
N TYR A 120 7.71 10.94 7.90
CA TYR A 120 7.81 11.05 9.35
C TYR A 120 6.61 11.82 9.91
N SER A 121 6.08 11.35 11.02
CA SER A 121 5.06 12.05 11.81
C SER A 121 5.40 11.99 13.30
N GLY A 122 5.37 13.12 13.97
CA GLY A 122 5.39 13.18 15.44
C GLY A 122 3.99 13.28 16.07
N ASN A 123 2.94 13.22 15.24
CA ASN A 123 1.55 13.41 15.65
C ASN A 123 0.66 12.24 15.20
N GLY A 124 1.16 11.03 15.37
CA GLY A 124 0.43 9.79 15.16
C GLY A 124 0.19 9.39 13.69
N LEU A 125 -0.62 8.35 13.53
CA LEU A 125 -0.95 7.73 12.24
C LEU A 125 -1.80 8.64 11.36
N GLY A 126 -2.68 9.45 11.94
CA GLY A 126 -3.55 10.36 11.20
C GLY A 126 -2.75 11.43 10.44
N ALA A 127 -1.74 12.02 11.08
CA ALA A 127 -0.86 13.00 10.44
C ALA A 127 0.00 12.34 9.34
N MET A 128 0.55 11.15 9.58
CA MET A 128 1.24 10.36 8.55
C MET A 128 0.33 10.12 7.34
N THR A 129 -0.90 9.65 7.57
CA THR A 129 -1.88 9.37 6.53
C THR A 129 -2.22 10.61 5.70
N ARG A 130 -2.44 11.76 6.35
CA ARG A 130 -2.70 13.03 5.65
C ARG A 130 -1.51 13.46 4.78
N SER A 131 -0.28 13.28 5.27
CA SER A 131 0.95 13.56 4.50
C SER A 131 1.04 12.69 3.24
N TYR A 132 0.73 11.40 3.33
CA TYR A 132 0.66 10.52 2.16
C TYR A 132 -0.45 10.93 1.19
N HIS A 133 -1.64 11.27 1.68
CA HIS A 133 -2.75 11.72 0.82
C HIS A 133 -2.39 12.99 0.05
N ASP A 134 -1.74 13.95 0.71
CA ASP A 134 -1.30 15.18 0.06
C ASP A 134 -0.19 14.92 -0.97
N PHE A 135 0.76 14.03 -0.63
CA PHE A 135 1.79 13.62 -1.57
C PHE A 135 1.17 12.93 -2.80
N TYR A 136 0.31 11.95 -2.59
CA TYR A 136 -0.31 11.20 -3.70
C TYR A 136 -1.15 12.12 -4.59
N ARG A 137 -1.95 12.98 -3.98
CA ARG A 137 -2.77 13.94 -4.72
C ARG A 137 -1.92 14.92 -5.51
N ASN A 138 -0.84 15.44 -4.95
CA ASN A 138 -0.07 16.49 -5.59
C ASN A 138 1.02 15.99 -6.55
N HIS A 139 1.59 14.80 -6.31
CA HIS A 139 2.77 14.32 -7.01
C HIS A 139 2.59 12.98 -7.74
N LEU A 140 1.69 12.09 -7.29
CA LEU A 140 1.55 10.75 -7.87
C LEU A 140 0.38 10.64 -8.84
N ILE A 141 -0.82 11.07 -8.45
CA ILE A 141 -2.02 10.93 -9.27
C ILE A 141 -1.94 11.84 -10.49
N ARG A 142 -2.02 11.24 -11.69
CA ARG A 142 -1.99 11.93 -13.00
C ARG A 142 -3.34 11.95 -13.70
N SER A 143 -4.33 11.23 -13.18
CA SER A 143 -5.68 11.13 -13.73
C SER A 143 -6.44 12.45 -13.61
N LYS A 144 -7.40 12.67 -14.51
CA LYS A 144 -8.39 13.77 -14.40
C LYS A 144 -9.14 13.76 -13.07
N PHE A 145 -9.33 12.58 -12.48
CA PHE A 145 -9.97 12.40 -11.17
C PHE A 145 -9.10 12.81 -9.97
N LYS A 146 -7.97 13.44 -10.19
CA LYS A 146 -7.14 14.00 -9.12
C LYS A 146 -7.92 14.98 -8.24
N TYR A 147 -8.75 15.81 -8.84
CA TYR A 147 -9.57 16.85 -8.18
C TYR A 147 -11.07 16.74 -8.49
N GLU A 148 -11.47 15.83 -9.36
CA GLU A 148 -12.85 15.62 -9.72
C GLU A 148 -13.46 14.50 -8.88
N LYS A 149 -14.76 14.62 -8.61
CA LYS A 149 -15.52 13.54 -8.00
C LYS A 149 -15.57 12.34 -8.96
N ARG A 150 -15.41 11.16 -8.42
CA ARG A 150 -15.66 9.94 -9.16
C ARG A 150 -17.15 9.69 -9.28
N PRO A 151 -17.61 9.08 -10.38
CA PRO A 151 -19.03 8.73 -10.52
C PRO A 151 -19.44 7.73 -9.43
N ILE A 152 -20.67 7.83 -9.01
CA ILE A 152 -21.31 6.81 -8.15
C ILE A 152 -21.51 5.58 -9.01
N LEU A 153 -20.92 4.46 -8.59
CA LEU A 153 -20.80 3.26 -9.39
C LEU A 153 -21.60 2.10 -8.78
N ILE A 154 -22.23 1.29 -9.64
CA ILE A 154 -22.72 -0.04 -9.32
C ILE A 154 -22.01 -1.07 -10.20
N ASN A 155 -21.74 -2.23 -9.62
CA ASN A 155 -21.17 -3.40 -10.29
C ASN A 155 -22.25 -4.50 -10.33
N ASN A 156 -22.34 -5.26 -11.43
CA ASN A 156 -23.35 -6.30 -11.58
C ASN A 156 -23.01 -7.61 -10.85
N TRP A 157 -21.74 -7.85 -10.52
CA TRP A 157 -21.26 -9.17 -10.10
C TRP A 157 -22.11 -9.81 -8.99
N GLU A 158 -22.28 -9.15 -7.86
CA GLU A 158 -23.05 -9.69 -6.73
C GLU A 158 -24.56 -9.87 -7.03
N ALA A 159 -25.09 -9.18 -8.05
CA ALA A 159 -26.49 -9.30 -8.42
C ALA A 159 -26.75 -10.48 -9.38
N THR A 160 -25.78 -10.85 -10.19
CA THR A 160 -26.02 -11.77 -11.30
C THR A 160 -24.99 -12.90 -11.40
N TYR A 161 -23.78 -12.72 -10.90
CA TYR A 161 -22.62 -13.56 -11.22
C TYR A 161 -22.51 -13.76 -12.74
N PHE A 162 -22.38 -14.97 -13.22
CA PHE A 162 -22.34 -15.31 -14.66
C PHE A 162 -23.74 -15.43 -15.33
N ASP A 163 -24.82 -15.38 -14.55
CA ASP A 163 -26.19 -15.47 -15.09
C ASP A 163 -26.74 -14.10 -15.47
N PHE A 164 -26.19 -13.51 -16.52
CA PHE A 164 -26.69 -12.25 -17.06
C PHE A 164 -26.77 -12.25 -18.60
N ASN A 165 -27.57 -11.34 -19.09
CA ASN A 165 -27.73 -11.02 -20.50
C ASN A 165 -28.04 -9.52 -20.64
N GLU A 166 -28.14 -9.04 -21.86
CA GLU A 166 -28.42 -7.63 -22.16
C GLU A 166 -29.64 -7.10 -21.40
N GLU A 167 -30.75 -7.82 -21.46
CA GLU A 167 -32.02 -7.40 -20.82
C GLU A 167 -31.89 -7.22 -19.30
N LYS A 168 -31.20 -8.17 -18.61
CA LYS A 168 -30.95 -8.05 -17.16
C LYS A 168 -30.07 -6.84 -16.81
N ILE A 169 -29.02 -6.62 -17.61
CA ILE A 169 -28.08 -5.51 -17.39
C ILE A 169 -28.77 -4.17 -17.64
N GLU A 170 -29.55 -4.04 -18.72
CA GLU A 170 -30.32 -2.82 -19.02
C GLU A 170 -31.33 -2.52 -17.91
N LYS A 171 -32.03 -3.53 -17.39
CA LYS A 171 -32.96 -3.36 -16.27
C LYS A 171 -32.26 -2.84 -15.00
N ILE A 172 -31.10 -3.42 -14.65
CA ILE A 172 -30.31 -2.96 -13.50
C ILE A 172 -29.84 -1.52 -13.73
N ALA A 173 -29.32 -1.21 -14.92
CA ALA A 173 -28.87 0.12 -15.26
C ALA A 173 -29.99 1.18 -15.22
N ALA A 174 -31.17 0.86 -15.72
CA ALA A 174 -32.33 1.74 -15.67
C ALA A 174 -32.73 2.07 -14.22
N GLN A 175 -32.87 1.04 -13.36
CA GLN A 175 -33.18 1.23 -11.96
C GLN A 175 -32.09 1.99 -11.20
N ALA A 176 -30.84 1.71 -11.51
CA ALA A 176 -29.70 2.41 -10.93
C ALA A 176 -29.71 3.91 -11.30
N GLY A 177 -30.02 4.23 -12.56
CA GLY A 177 -30.16 5.60 -13.03
C GLY A 177 -31.26 6.39 -12.30
N GLU A 178 -32.42 5.77 -12.04
CA GLU A 178 -33.50 6.37 -11.25
C GLU A 178 -33.07 6.71 -9.81
N LEU A 179 -32.11 5.97 -9.26
CA LEU A 179 -31.52 6.18 -7.92
C LEU A 179 -30.37 7.16 -7.92
N GLY A 180 -29.97 7.70 -9.09
CA GLY A 180 -28.89 8.65 -9.21
C GLY A 180 -27.48 8.01 -9.30
N ILE A 181 -27.41 6.73 -9.63
CA ILE A 181 -26.13 6.05 -9.94
C ILE A 181 -25.69 6.47 -11.35
N GLU A 182 -24.41 6.82 -11.46
CA GLU A 182 -23.86 7.50 -12.63
C GLU A 182 -23.04 6.58 -13.55
N MET A 183 -22.67 5.40 -13.06
CA MET A 183 -21.85 4.43 -13.78
C MET A 183 -22.25 3.00 -13.44
N MET A 184 -22.31 2.15 -14.46
CA MET A 184 -22.45 0.71 -14.29
C MET A 184 -21.18 0.04 -14.80
N VAL A 185 -20.65 -0.90 -14.03
CA VAL A 185 -19.53 -1.76 -14.41
C VAL A 185 -20.06 -3.16 -14.67
N LEU A 186 -19.81 -3.67 -15.86
CA LEU A 186 -19.95 -5.07 -16.19
C LEU A 186 -18.65 -5.78 -15.79
N ASP A 187 -18.77 -6.71 -14.87
CA ASP A 187 -17.68 -7.45 -14.27
C ASP A 187 -17.72 -8.91 -14.71
N ASP A 188 -16.54 -9.50 -15.05
CA ASP A 188 -16.30 -10.89 -15.50
C ASP A 188 -17.18 -11.43 -16.64
#